data_438af8c89e5ebf36215b5a06e9212d53
#
_entry.id   438af8c89e5ebf36215b5a06e9212d53
#
_cell.length_a   1.000
_cell.length_b   1.000
_cell.length_c   1.000
_cell.angle_alpha   90.00
_cell.angle_beta   90.00
_cell.angle_gamma   90.00
#
_symmetry.space_group_name_H-M   'P 1'
#
loop_
_entity.id
_entity.type
_entity.pdbx_description
1 polymer ?
#
loop_
_entity_poly.entity_id
_entity_poly.type
_entity_poly.pdbx_seq_one_letter_code
_entity_poly.pdbx_strand_id
1 'polypeptide(L)'
;MNKPIKAKNLPLFSIIDLDQLRREKHLEGTEVTDFFTARDGKVYLLMEQPSETQGKDWLSTPSTYTAVEIQLDWAEQRVLETTLFPLGLLKFQFHYLRPAGDHFLLLGARCAYRENGPDQNAWIVSRDGAVLSRFCLGDGIQDCVVKKDGTIITSYFDEGVFGNYGWDEPLGACGLIAWTSEGTPLWKNENYSIYDCYAISLDEEENLW
;
A
#
# COMPACT_ATOMS: atom_id res chain seq x y z
N MET A 1 -6.28 -9.03 -40.45
CA MET A 1 -4.90 -9.27 -39.94
C MET A 1 -4.38 -7.98 -39.34
N ASN A 2 -4.42 -7.87 -38.00
CA ASN A 2 -3.85 -6.72 -37.32
C ASN A 2 -2.33 -6.84 -37.35
N LYS A 3 -1.63 -5.86 -37.95
CA LYS A 3 -0.17 -5.78 -37.88
C LYS A 3 0.23 -5.57 -36.43
N PRO A 4 1.22 -6.30 -35.91
CA PRO A 4 1.72 -6.06 -34.56
C PRO A 4 2.27 -4.63 -34.49
N ILE A 5 1.83 -3.87 -33.48
CA ILE A 5 2.38 -2.55 -33.16
C ILE A 5 3.82 -2.80 -32.72
N LYS A 6 4.79 -2.37 -33.55
CA LYS A 6 6.19 -2.35 -33.13
C LYS A 6 6.29 -1.37 -31.97
N ALA A 7 6.63 -1.86 -30.78
CA ALA A 7 7.02 -1.01 -29.68
C ALA A 7 8.19 -0.13 -30.17
N LYS A 8 7.90 1.16 -30.40
CA LYS A 8 8.97 2.16 -30.54
C LYS A 8 9.68 2.18 -29.20
N ASN A 9 11.01 2.22 -29.20
CA ASN A 9 11.78 2.52 -28.02
C ASN A 9 11.29 3.87 -27.49
N LEU A 10 10.37 3.82 -26.52
CA LEU A 10 9.99 5.00 -25.76
C LEU A 10 11.22 5.37 -24.93
N PRO A 11 11.72 6.60 -24.99
CA PRO A 11 12.78 7.00 -24.10
C PRO A 11 12.29 6.79 -22.67
N LEU A 12 13.07 6.05 -21.85
CA LEU A 12 12.85 5.92 -20.42
C LEU A 12 13.15 7.28 -19.80
N PHE A 13 12.12 8.06 -19.54
CA PHE A 13 12.25 9.29 -18.76
C PHE A 13 12.09 8.93 -17.27
N SER A 14 13.10 9.23 -16.49
CA SER A 14 13.00 9.23 -15.04
C SER A 14 12.59 10.64 -14.61
N ILE A 15 11.33 10.81 -14.22
CA ILE A 15 10.85 12.11 -13.67
C ILE A 15 11.33 12.26 -12.22
N ILE A 16 11.42 11.16 -11.49
CA ILE A 16 11.86 11.13 -10.10
C ILE A 16 13.21 10.41 -10.02
N ASP A 17 14.24 11.15 -9.64
CA ASP A 17 15.55 10.59 -9.28
C ASP A 17 15.54 10.29 -7.77
N LEU A 18 15.43 9.00 -7.42
CA LEU A 18 15.37 8.56 -6.03
C LEU A 18 16.68 8.84 -5.25
N ASP A 19 17.83 8.78 -5.91
CA ASP A 19 19.10 9.05 -5.25
C ASP A 19 19.28 10.55 -5.00
N GLN A 20 18.83 11.39 -5.91
CA GLN A 20 18.75 12.83 -5.70
C GLN A 20 17.77 13.16 -4.57
N LEU A 21 16.56 12.57 -4.61
CA LEU A 21 15.54 12.75 -3.56
C LEU A 21 16.08 12.39 -2.18
N ARG A 22 16.75 11.24 -2.04
CA ARG A 22 17.35 10.81 -0.76
C ARG A 22 18.37 11.82 -0.25
N ARG A 23 19.28 12.30 -1.11
CA ARG A 23 20.28 13.29 -0.74
C ARG A 23 19.67 14.64 -0.33
N GLU A 24 18.72 15.15 -1.12
CA GLU A 24 18.10 16.46 -0.88
C GLU A 24 17.18 16.48 0.34
N LYS A 25 16.60 15.34 0.67
CA LYS A 25 15.62 15.21 1.76
C LYS A 25 16.17 14.50 2.99
N HIS A 26 17.47 14.19 3.03
CA HIS A 26 18.14 13.50 4.14
C HIS A 26 17.48 12.14 4.46
N LEU A 27 17.20 11.36 3.43
CA LEU A 27 16.63 10.02 3.49
C LEU A 27 17.64 8.94 3.10
N GLU A 28 18.93 9.20 3.28
CA GLU A 28 19.98 8.23 3.02
C GLU A 28 19.80 6.98 3.88
N GLY A 29 20.04 5.81 3.30
CA GLY A 29 19.87 4.53 3.98
C GLY A 29 18.41 4.04 4.06
N THR A 30 17.46 4.78 3.47
CA THR A 30 16.08 4.29 3.34
C THR A 30 15.87 3.50 2.05
N GLU A 31 14.93 2.57 2.10
CA GLU A 31 14.43 1.82 0.95
C GLU A 31 13.02 2.28 0.59
N VAL A 32 12.64 2.18 -0.68
CA VAL A 32 11.25 2.40 -1.14
C VAL A 32 10.53 1.08 -1.03
N THR A 33 9.56 0.99 -0.14
CA THR A 33 8.72 -0.21 0.02
C THR A 33 7.44 -0.14 -0.79
N ASP A 34 6.97 1.07 -1.10
CA ASP A 34 5.80 1.27 -1.95
C ASP A 34 5.93 2.51 -2.83
N PHE A 35 5.33 2.42 -4.02
CA PHE A 35 5.19 3.50 -4.97
C PHE A 35 3.75 3.52 -5.48
N PHE A 36 3.03 4.60 -5.25
CA PHE A 36 1.64 4.73 -5.63
C PHE A 36 1.37 6.07 -6.33
N THR A 37 0.67 6.01 -7.47
CA THR A 37 0.17 7.21 -8.14
C THR A 37 -1.31 7.39 -7.83
N ALA A 38 -1.64 8.45 -7.13
CA ALA A 38 -3.02 8.78 -6.80
C ALA A 38 -3.74 9.43 -7.99
N ARG A 39 -5.06 9.41 -7.96
CA ARG A 39 -5.90 9.95 -9.05
C ARG A 39 -5.79 11.46 -9.26
N ASP A 40 -5.37 12.21 -8.25
CA ASP A 40 -5.05 13.63 -8.36
C ASP A 40 -3.70 13.89 -9.07
N GLY A 41 -3.04 12.83 -9.53
CA GLY A 41 -1.76 12.87 -10.23
C GLY A 41 -0.55 13.00 -9.32
N LYS A 42 -0.73 13.02 -8.01
CA LYS A 42 0.38 12.97 -7.07
C LYS A 42 0.96 11.58 -6.96
N VAL A 43 2.24 11.51 -6.69
CA VAL A 43 2.96 10.26 -6.40
C VAL A 43 3.24 10.18 -4.91
N TYR A 44 3.01 9.03 -4.34
CA TYR A 44 3.33 8.70 -2.95
C TYR A 44 4.38 7.62 -2.89
N LEU A 45 5.37 7.79 -2.02
CA LEU A 45 6.36 6.77 -1.70
C LEU A 45 6.25 6.44 -0.21
N LEU A 46 6.37 5.18 0.13
CA LEU A 46 6.67 4.73 1.48
C LEU A 46 8.16 4.46 1.56
N MET A 47 8.87 5.26 2.34
CA MET A 47 10.30 5.10 2.60
C MET A 47 10.46 4.40 3.95
N GLU A 48 11.26 3.34 3.97
CA GLU A 48 11.55 2.54 5.17
C GLU A 48 13.03 2.60 5.49
N GLN A 49 13.35 2.86 6.75
CA GLN A 49 14.67 2.66 7.31
C GLN A 49 14.59 1.54 8.35
N PRO A 50 15.11 0.34 8.04
CA PRO A 50 15.10 -0.78 8.95
C PRO A 50 15.81 -0.45 10.25
N SER A 51 15.27 -0.90 11.38
CA SER A 51 15.93 -0.82 12.68
C SER A 51 16.92 -1.96 12.86
N GLU A 52 18.01 -1.71 13.58
CA GLU A 52 18.93 -2.77 14.03
C GLU A 52 18.28 -3.71 15.05
N THR A 53 17.18 -3.28 15.67
CA THR A 53 16.45 -4.06 16.66
C THR A 53 15.56 -5.10 15.97
N GLN A 54 15.81 -6.37 16.24
CA GLN A 54 14.93 -7.44 15.76
C GLN A 54 13.62 -7.49 16.54
N GLY A 55 12.50 -7.67 15.83
CA GLY A 55 11.21 -8.00 16.41
C GLY A 55 11.14 -9.48 16.86
N LYS A 56 9.98 -9.92 17.38
CA LYS A 56 9.72 -11.33 17.70
C LYS A 56 9.77 -12.21 16.45
N ASP A 57 9.33 -11.64 15.35
CA ASP A 57 9.40 -12.19 14.01
C ASP A 57 9.58 -11.03 13.03
N TRP A 58 9.72 -11.32 11.75
CA TRP A 58 9.95 -10.31 10.74
C TRP A 58 8.74 -9.34 10.57
N LEU A 59 7.48 -9.79 10.81
CA LEU A 59 6.28 -8.95 10.75
C LEU A 59 6.27 -7.85 11.82
N SER A 60 6.86 -8.13 12.99
CA SER A 60 6.91 -7.21 14.12
C SER A 60 8.27 -6.51 14.28
N THR A 61 9.18 -6.65 13.32
CA THR A 61 10.45 -5.93 13.32
C THR A 61 10.18 -4.43 13.17
N PRO A 62 10.70 -3.60 14.10
CA PRO A 62 10.50 -2.16 14.02
C PRO A 62 11.23 -1.57 12.82
N SER A 63 10.61 -0.58 12.18
CA SER A 63 11.25 0.22 11.14
C SER A 63 10.78 1.67 11.23
N THR A 64 11.62 2.62 10.85
CA THR A 64 11.24 4.02 10.76
C THR A 64 10.68 4.29 9.38
N TYR A 65 9.45 4.79 9.32
CA TYR A 65 8.76 5.08 8.08
C TYR A 65 8.62 6.58 7.84
N THR A 66 8.75 6.96 6.58
CA THR A 66 8.45 8.30 6.08
C THR A 66 7.57 8.18 4.84
N ALA A 67 6.42 8.83 4.85
CA ALA A 67 5.63 9.01 3.64
C ALA A 67 6.17 10.23 2.87
N VAL A 68 6.28 10.10 1.55
CA VAL A 68 6.70 11.18 0.67
C VAL A 68 5.59 11.44 -0.34
N GLU A 69 5.09 12.66 -0.39
CA GLU A 69 4.14 13.13 -1.40
C GLU A 69 4.91 13.97 -2.42
N ILE A 70 4.78 13.63 -3.70
CA ILE A 70 5.44 14.32 -4.79
C ILE A 70 4.37 14.84 -5.75
N GLN A 71 4.33 16.13 -5.95
CA GLN A 71 3.52 16.77 -6.96
C GLN A 71 4.33 16.88 -8.27
N LEU A 72 3.75 16.38 -9.35
CA LEU A 72 4.37 16.37 -10.68
C LEU A 72 3.65 17.30 -11.65
N ASP A 73 4.44 17.95 -12.49
CA ASP A 73 3.99 18.47 -13.77
C ASP A 73 4.20 17.36 -14.81
N TRP A 74 3.12 16.65 -15.09
CA TRP A 74 3.16 15.52 -16.03
C TRP A 74 3.44 15.97 -17.48
N ALA A 75 3.02 17.18 -17.85
CA ALA A 75 3.24 17.71 -19.20
C ALA A 75 4.72 18.07 -19.42
N GLU A 76 5.33 18.74 -18.45
CA GLU A 76 6.73 19.16 -18.49
C GLU A 76 7.69 18.10 -17.90
N GLN A 77 7.15 16.99 -17.42
CA GLN A 77 7.91 15.84 -16.84
C GLN A 77 8.90 16.28 -15.75
N ARG A 78 8.44 17.08 -14.80
CA ARG A 78 9.27 17.58 -13.69
C ARG A 78 8.56 17.53 -12.36
N VAL A 79 9.34 17.43 -11.30
CA VAL A 79 8.87 17.56 -9.92
C VAL A 79 8.56 19.04 -9.64
N LEU A 80 7.36 19.31 -9.12
CA LEU A 80 6.95 20.65 -8.68
C LEU A 80 7.24 20.83 -7.19
N GLU A 81 6.84 19.86 -6.38
CA GLU A 81 6.97 19.90 -4.93
C GLU A 81 7.17 18.50 -4.36
N THR A 82 7.89 18.43 -3.25
CA THR A 82 8.08 17.20 -2.48
C THR A 82 7.88 17.49 -1.00
N THR A 83 6.88 16.87 -0.41
CA THR A 83 6.53 17.00 1.00
C THR A 83 6.81 15.69 1.74
N LEU A 84 7.48 15.79 2.90
CA LEU A 84 7.77 14.66 3.77
C LEU A 84 6.81 14.62 4.95
N PHE A 85 6.38 13.43 5.29
CA PHE A 85 5.57 13.14 6.48
C PHE A 85 6.29 12.06 7.30
N PRO A 86 7.11 12.43 8.30
CA PRO A 86 7.76 11.48 9.18
C PRO A 86 6.71 10.72 10.00
N LEU A 87 6.58 9.41 9.76
CA LEU A 87 5.62 8.57 10.48
C LEU A 87 6.24 7.93 11.73
N GLY A 88 7.57 8.01 11.85
CA GLY A 88 8.30 7.54 13.02
C GLY A 88 8.56 6.04 13.05
N LEU A 89 8.95 5.55 14.24
CA LEU A 89 9.25 4.13 14.47
C LEU A 89 7.96 3.34 14.68
N LEU A 90 7.64 2.46 13.75
CA LEU A 90 6.47 1.60 13.80
C LEU A 90 6.90 0.13 13.95
N LYS A 91 6.14 -0.64 14.72
CA LYS A 91 6.46 -2.06 15.05
C LYS A 91 5.58 -3.00 14.22
N PHE A 92 5.56 -2.78 12.94
CA PHE A 92 4.90 -3.63 11.97
C PHE A 92 5.52 -3.41 10.59
N GLN A 93 5.57 -4.45 9.74
CA GLN A 93 6.06 -4.36 8.38
C GLN A 93 4.95 -3.90 7.43
N PHE A 94 5.09 -2.68 6.91
CA PHE A 94 4.15 -2.11 5.95
C PHE A 94 4.68 -2.22 4.52
N HIS A 95 3.78 -2.56 3.61
CA HIS A 95 4.07 -2.75 2.19
C HIS A 95 3.32 -1.75 1.30
N TYR A 96 2.27 -1.13 1.84
CA TYR A 96 1.44 -0.19 1.08
C TYR A 96 1.19 1.09 1.88
N LEU A 97 1.24 2.21 1.15
CA LEU A 97 0.83 3.53 1.60
C LEU A 97 -0.27 4.03 0.67
N ARG A 98 -1.43 4.35 1.21
CA ARG A 98 -2.51 4.96 0.43
C ARG A 98 -3.00 6.24 1.11
N PRO A 99 -3.20 7.34 0.36
CA PRO A 99 -3.88 8.51 0.90
C PRO A 99 -5.32 8.13 1.27
N ALA A 100 -5.76 8.54 2.47
CA ALA A 100 -7.08 8.27 3.03
C ALA A 100 -7.65 9.58 3.61
N GLY A 101 -8.16 10.46 2.77
CA GLY A 101 -8.54 11.83 3.14
C GLY A 101 -7.32 12.61 3.64
N ASP A 102 -7.43 13.17 4.86
CA ASP A 102 -6.35 13.91 5.53
C ASP A 102 -5.32 13.00 6.21
N HIS A 103 -5.47 11.69 6.09
CA HIS A 103 -4.65 10.67 6.73
C HIS A 103 -3.98 9.76 5.71
N PHE A 104 -3.22 8.79 6.19
CA PHE A 104 -2.68 7.68 5.42
C PHE A 104 -3.21 6.36 5.95
N LEU A 105 -3.52 5.44 5.05
CA LEU A 105 -3.60 4.02 5.32
C LEU A 105 -2.21 3.43 5.10
N LEU A 106 -1.62 2.84 6.15
CA LEU A 106 -0.48 1.93 6.06
C LEU A 106 -1.00 0.51 6.14
N LEU A 107 -0.58 -0.35 5.22
CA LEU A 107 -1.07 -1.72 5.14
C LEU A 107 0.08 -2.71 4.95
N GLY A 108 0.12 -3.72 5.82
CA GLY A 108 0.98 -4.88 5.66
C GLY A 108 0.35 -5.91 4.73
N ALA A 109 1.10 -6.37 3.73
CA ALA A 109 0.66 -7.46 2.86
C ALA A 109 0.45 -8.78 3.63
N ARG A 110 1.20 -8.95 4.72
CA ARG A 110 1.17 -10.16 5.54
C ARG A 110 0.55 -9.88 6.91
N CYS A 111 -0.15 -10.90 7.44
CA CYS A 111 -0.86 -10.83 8.71
C CYS A 111 -0.94 -12.22 9.33
N ALA A 112 -0.32 -12.44 10.47
CA ALA A 112 -0.40 -13.73 11.16
C ALA A 112 -1.67 -13.81 12.03
N TYR A 113 -2.29 -14.99 12.04
CA TYR A 113 -3.30 -15.35 13.02
C TYR A 113 -2.61 -16.05 14.20
N ARG A 114 -2.63 -15.41 15.36
CA ARG A 114 -1.94 -15.88 16.58
C ARG A 114 -2.91 -16.42 17.59
N GLU A 115 -2.42 -16.99 18.69
CA GLU A 115 -3.27 -17.51 19.79
C GLU A 115 -4.28 -16.49 20.33
N ASN A 116 -3.94 -15.20 20.30
CA ASN A 116 -4.80 -14.10 20.79
C ASN A 116 -5.57 -13.37 19.66
N GLY A 117 -5.67 -13.97 18.49
CA GLY A 117 -6.30 -13.39 17.30
C GLY A 117 -5.31 -12.86 16.27
N PRO A 118 -5.83 -12.28 15.16
CA PRO A 118 -4.99 -11.82 14.07
C PRO A 118 -4.19 -10.55 14.44
N ASP A 119 -3.03 -10.42 13.81
CA ASP A 119 -2.31 -9.16 13.80
C ASP A 119 -3.19 -8.07 13.17
N GLN A 120 -2.98 -6.83 13.57
CA GLN A 120 -3.68 -5.69 12.97
C GLN A 120 -2.76 -5.05 11.94
N ASN A 121 -2.89 -5.48 10.69
CA ASN A 121 -1.99 -5.11 9.60
C ASN A 121 -2.40 -3.84 8.83
N ALA A 122 -3.52 -3.22 9.17
CA ALA A 122 -3.99 -1.97 8.59
C ALA A 122 -4.04 -0.87 9.66
N TRP A 123 -3.34 0.24 9.42
CA TRP A 123 -3.27 1.35 10.36
C TRP A 123 -3.65 2.65 9.66
N ILE A 124 -4.56 3.41 10.26
CA ILE A 124 -4.81 4.81 9.87
C ILE A 124 -3.86 5.67 10.68
N VAL A 125 -3.07 6.46 9.98
CA VAL A 125 -2.03 7.30 10.56
C VAL A 125 -2.22 8.73 10.08
N SER A 126 -2.17 9.69 10.99
CA SER A 126 -2.21 11.11 10.62
C SER A 126 -0.93 11.54 9.90
N ARG A 127 -0.96 12.68 9.24
CA ARG A 127 0.21 13.21 8.50
C ARG A 127 1.38 13.60 9.40
N ASP A 128 1.17 13.75 10.71
CA ASP A 128 2.20 13.99 11.72
C ASP A 128 2.68 12.71 12.44
N GLY A 129 2.25 11.53 11.95
CA GLY A 129 2.71 10.22 12.42
C GLY A 129 1.91 9.63 13.58
N ALA A 130 0.84 10.28 14.06
CA ALA A 130 0.01 9.69 15.12
C ALA A 130 -0.83 8.54 14.59
N VAL A 131 -0.79 7.38 15.27
CA VAL A 131 -1.63 6.22 14.94
C VAL A 131 -3.03 6.46 15.48
N LEU A 132 -4.02 6.56 14.59
CA LEU A 132 -5.41 6.87 14.92
C LEU A 132 -6.23 5.61 15.14
N SER A 133 -6.06 4.59 14.31
CA SER A 133 -6.74 3.31 14.44
C SER A 133 -5.90 2.17 13.87
N ARG A 134 -6.23 0.93 14.27
CA ARG A 134 -5.63 -0.30 13.77
C ARG A 134 -6.72 -1.34 13.63
N PHE A 135 -6.65 -2.13 12.56
CA PHE A 135 -7.58 -3.22 12.29
C PHE A 135 -6.92 -4.28 11.40
N CYS A 136 -7.59 -5.41 11.25
CA CYS A 136 -7.11 -6.52 10.44
C CYS A 136 -7.87 -6.57 9.11
N LEU A 137 -7.13 -6.67 7.99
CA LEU A 137 -7.69 -6.90 6.67
C LEU A 137 -7.31 -8.29 6.08
N GLY A 138 -6.72 -9.16 6.91
CA GLY A 138 -6.31 -10.51 6.51
C GLY A 138 -4.88 -10.60 6.00
N ASP A 139 -4.45 -11.82 5.73
CA ASP A 139 -3.13 -12.14 5.16
C ASP A 139 -3.19 -12.18 3.63
N GLY A 140 -2.02 -12.12 2.99
CA GLY A 140 -1.86 -12.33 1.56
C GLY A 140 -2.48 -11.22 0.70
N ILE A 141 -2.42 -9.97 1.17
CA ILE A 141 -2.91 -8.83 0.40
C ILE A 141 -1.93 -8.54 -0.73
N GLN A 142 -2.45 -8.55 -1.97
CA GLN A 142 -1.67 -8.31 -3.18
C GLN A 142 -1.67 -6.83 -3.58
N ASP A 143 -2.81 -6.16 -3.41
CA ASP A 143 -2.94 -4.74 -3.72
C ASP A 143 -4.09 -4.12 -2.91
N CYS A 144 -4.07 -2.79 -2.78
CA CYS A 144 -5.16 -2.07 -2.13
C CYS A 144 -5.36 -0.68 -2.76
N VAL A 145 -6.61 -0.25 -2.76
CA VAL A 145 -7.01 1.11 -3.15
C VAL A 145 -7.96 1.69 -2.11
N VAL A 146 -7.96 3.01 -1.97
CA VAL A 146 -8.87 3.74 -1.09
C VAL A 146 -9.72 4.69 -1.92
N LYS A 147 -11.03 4.61 -1.78
CA LYS A 147 -12.00 5.50 -2.43
C LYS A 147 -12.10 6.83 -1.68
N LYS A 148 -12.70 7.84 -2.32
CA LYS A 148 -12.90 9.17 -1.72
C LYS A 148 -13.79 9.14 -0.48
N ASP A 149 -14.73 8.20 -0.42
CA ASP A 149 -15.61 7.98 0.72
C ASP A 149 -14.95 7.24 1.89
N GLY A 150 -13.67 6.86 1.76
CA GLY A 150 -12.91 6.10 2.76
C GLY A 150 -13.05 4.58 2.62
N THR A 151 -13.82 4.08 1.65
CA THR A 151 -13.91 2.63 1.39
C THR A 151 -12.54 2.11 0.98
N ILE A 152 -12.05 1.09 1.66
CA ILE A 152 -10.82 0.37 1.35
C ILE A 152 -11.18 -0.86 0.54
N ILE A 153 -10.48 -1.12 -0.57
CA ILE A 153 -10.64 -2.35 -1.36
C ILE A 153 -9.30 -3.06 -1.37
N THR A 154 -9.32 -4.36 -1.05
CA THR A 154 -8.13 -5.22 -1.03
C THR A 154 -8.31 -6.39 -1.98
N SER A 155 -7.27 -6.70 -2.74
CA SER A 155 -7.12 -7.94 -3.47
C SER A 155 -6.15 -8.87 -2.76
N TYR A 156 -6.27 -10.17 -3.02
CA TYR A 156 -5.49 -11.20 -2.35
C TYR A 156 -4.81 -12.11 -3.36
N PHE A 157 -3.60 -12.55 -3.02
CA PHE A 157 -2.93 -13.63 -3.72
C PHE A 157 -3.22 -14.99 -3.07
N ASP A 158 -2.74 -16.07 -3.65
CA ASP A 158 -3.09 -17.45 -3.31
C ASP A 158 -2.99 -17.77 -1.81
N GLU A 159 -1.94 -17.37 -1.11
CA GLU A 159 -1.79 -17.60 0.32
C GLU A 159 -2.86 -16.88 1.16
N GLY A 160 -3.33 -15.72 0.71
CA GLY A 160 -4.44 -14.99 1.34
C GLY A 160 -5.79 -15.61 1.06
N VAL A 161 -5.91 -16.33 -0.06
CA VAL A 161 -7.15 -17.02 -0.46
C VAL A 161 -7.23 -18.40 0.20
N PHE A 162 -6.15 -19.16 0.22
CA PHE A 162 -6.13 -20.53 0.74
C PHE A 162 -5.69 -20.66 2.20
N GLY A 163 -5.14 -19.59 2.76
CA GLY A 163 -4.67 -19.53 4.14
C GLY A 163 -3.18 -19.84 4.29
N ASN A 164 -2.51 -19.01 5.08
CA ASN A 164 -1.13 -19.14 5.52
C ASN A 164 -0.97 -18.44 6.89
N TYR A 165 0.18 -18.42 7.50
CA TYR A 165 0.47 -17.74 8.77
C TYR A 165 -0.57 -17.96 9.88
N GLY A 166 -1.10 -19.20 10.00
CA GLY A 166 -2.05 -19.59 11.04
C GLY A 166 -3.52 -19.30 10.71
N TRP A 167 -3.84 -18.91 9.49
CA TRP A 167 -5.22 -18.72 9.03
C TRP A 167 -5.82 -20.03 8.51
N ASP A 168 -6.62 -20.71 9.36
CA ASP A 168 -7.44 -21.86 8.94
C ASP A 168 -8.66 -21.42 8.14
N GLU A 169 -9.19 -20.22 8.46
CA GLU A 169 -10.29 -19.58 7.74
C GLU A 169 -9.86 -18.18 7.29
N PRO A 170 -9.22 -18.03 6.11
CA PRO A 170 -8.66 -16.76 5.68
C PRO A 170 -9.75 -15.75 5.31
N LEU A 171 -9.59 -14.50 5.73
CA LEU A 171 -10.51 -13.41 5.36
C LEU A 171 -10.53 -13.19 3.86
N GLY A 172 -9.40 -13.35 3.19
CA GLY A 172 -9.20 -13.16 1.75
C GLY A 172 -9.74 -14.28 0.87
N ALA A 173 -10.42 -15.31 1.42
CA ALA A 173 -10.87 -16.50 0.67
C ALA A 173 -11.70 -16.21 -0.60
N CYS A 174 -12.33 -15.05 -0.68
CA CYS A 174 -13.08 -14.60 -1.86
C CYS A 174 -12.24 -13.84 -2.90
N GLY A 175 -10.97 -13.60 -2.61
CA GLY A 175 -9.98 -12.93 -3.49
C GLY A 175 -10.11 -11.43 -3.60
N LEU A 176 -11.26 -10.83 -3.24
CA LEU A 176 -11.53 -9.38 -3.35
C LEU A 176 -12.58 -8.95 -2.34
N ILE A 177 -12.27 -7.91 -1.55
CA ILE A 177 -13.15 -7.41 -0.49
C ILE A 177 -13.13 -5.87 -0.45
N ALA A 178 -14.30 -5.27 -0.21
CA ALA A 178 -14.44 -3.87 0.16
C ALA A 178 -14.76 -3.74 1.66
N TRP A 179 -14.14 -2.77 2.32
CA TRP A 179 -14.19 -2.53 3.76
C TRP A 179 -14.54 -1.10 4.08
N THR A 180 -15.10 -0.87 5.26
CA THR A 180 -15.14 0.49 5.85
C THR A 180 -13.73 0.96 6.21
N SER A 181 -13.59 2.24 6.53
CA SER A 181 -12.36 2.83 7.09
C SER A 181 -11.93 2.25 8.44
N GLU A 182 -12.79 1.46 9.09
CA GLU A 182 -12.55 0.77 10.37
C GLU A 182 -12.33 -0.74 10.21
N GLY A 183 -12.28 -1.24 8.96
CA GLY A 183 -12.03 -2.66 8.67
C GLY A 183 -13.25 -3.57 8.81
N THR A 184 -14.46 -3.02 8.75
CA THR A 184 -15.68 -3.84 8.67
C THR A 184 -15.97 -4.17 7.20
N PRO A 185 -16.20 -5.45 6.83
CA PRO A 185 -16.53 -5.81 5.47
C PRO A 185 -17.84 -5.16 5.00
N LEU A 186 -17.79 -4.48 3.85
CA LEU A 186 -18.97 -3.91 3.17
C LEU A 186 -19.45 -4.82 2.05
N TRP A 187 -18.51 -5.44 1.35
CA TRP A 187 -18.78 -6.30 0.23
C TRP A 187 -17.68 -7.35 0.06
N LYS A 188 -18.04 -8.55 -0.36
CA LYS A 188 -17.12 -9.62 -0.72
C LYS A 188 -17.47 -10.14 -2.10
N ASN A 189 -16.48 -10.52 -2.89
CA ASN A 189 -16.73 -11.18 -4.15
C ASN A 189 -17.31 -12.59 -3.89
N GLU A 190 -18.53 -12.83 -4.40
CA GLU A 190 -19.22 -14.11 -4.31
C GLU A 190 -19.49 -14.74 -5.70
N ASN A 191 -19.21 -13.98 -6.77
CA ASN A 191 -19.63 -14.35 -8.11
C ASN A 191 -18.52 -15.03 -8.93
N TYR A 192 -17.27 -14.83 -8.55
CA TYR A 192 -16.12 -15.30 -9.32
C TYR A 192 -15.12 -16.03 -8.42
N SER A 193 -14.57 -17.14 -8.91
CA SER A 193 -13.44 -17.80 -8.26
C SER A 193 -12.16 -17.02 -8.57
N ILE A 194 -11.68 -16.25 -7.60
CA ILE A 194 -10.44 -15.48 -7.68
C ILE A 194 -9.42 -16.15 -6.74
N TYR A 195 -8.38 -16.71 -7.31
CA TYR A 195 -7.30 -17.38 -6.55
C TYR A 195 -6.05 -16.51 -6.43
N ASP A 196 -5.90 -15.58 -7.37
CA ASP A 196 -4.83 -14.60 -7.44
C ASP A 196 -5.37 -13.34 -8.13
N CYS A 197 -5.38 -12.20 -7.43
CA CYS A 197 -5.79 -10.91 -7.99
C CYS A 197 -4.61 -9.94 -7.94
N TYR A 198 -3.81 -9.90 -8.99
CA TYR A 198 -2.50 -9.25 -9.03
C TYR A 198 -2.53 -7.73 -8.99
N ALA A 199 -3.59 -7.11 -9.45
CA ALA A 199 -3.72 -5.66 -9.45
C ALA A 199 -5.18 -5.24 -9.44
N ILE A 200 -5.45 -4.13 -8.78
CA ILE A 200 -6.74 -3.44 -8.81
C ILE A 200 -6.51 -1.95 -9.06
N SER A 201 -7.46 -1.32 -9.73
CA SER A 201 -7.42 0.11 -9.96
C SER A 201 -8.82 0.73 -9.91
N LEU A 202 -8.87 2.03 -9.66
CA LEU A 202 -10.12 2.79 -9.72
C LEU A 202 -10.05 3.78 -10.89
N ASP A 203 -11.12 3.86 -11.68
CA ASP A 203 -11.29 4.92 -12.66
C ASP A 203 -11.73 6.25 -12.03
N GLU A 204 -11.96 7.28 -12.83
CA GLU A 204 -12.35 8.61 -12.38
C GLU A 204 -13.71 8.61 -11.64
N GLU A 205 -14.60 7.66 -11.97
CA GLU A 205 -15.93 7.47 -11.38
C GLU A 205 -15.91 6.52 -10.17
N GLU A 206 -14.71 6.05 -9.78
CA GLU A 206 -14.48 5.08 -8.69
C GLU A 206 -15.01 3.68 -8.95
N ASN A 207 -15.20 3.32 -10.22
CA ASN A 207 -15.41 1.94 -10.60
C ASN A 207 -14.11 1.15 -10.44
N LEU A 208 -14.23 -0.07 -9.93
CA LEU A 208 -13.11 -0.99 -9.74
C LEU A 208 -12.85 -1.78 -11.02
N TRP A 209 -11.55 -1.86 -11.36
CA TRP A 209 -11.02 -2.64 -12.49
C TRP A 209 -9.95 -3.60 -12.00
#